data_05cdadde0d283db90bdb5d176c523e84
#
_entry.id   05cdadde0d283db90bdb5d176c523e84
#
_cell.length_a   1.000
_cell.length_b   1.000
_cell.length_c   1.000
_cell.angle_alpha   90.00
_cell.angle_beta   90.00
_cell.angle_gamma   90.00
#
_symmetry.space_group_name_H-M   'P 1'
#
loop_
_entity.id
_entity.type
_entity.pdbx_description
1 polymer ?
#
loop_
_entity_poly.entity_id
_entity_poly.type
_entity_poly.pdbx_seq_one_letter_code
_entity_poly.pdbx_strand_id
1 'polypeptide(L)'
;MDLADLTSHIQLFSSFLVALTGAVALVIGIIKPIRNWMIDRLSNRKRSDELLTEVKEFRTDLKDLSARFDEERAEQGLMKDANIATLRNDLTELYYKVNDQGYIGEYDLKNWISMFEVYTALGGNHYVAELDERVRKMPGKPSRRKRAAKR
;
A
#
# COMPACT_ATOMS: atom_id res chain seq x y z
N MET A 1 -78.52 6.30 56.02
CA MET A 1 -77.64 5.80 54.93
C MET A 1 -77.88 4.30 54.91
N ASP A 2 -78.47 3.84 53.82
CA ASP A 2 -79.00 2.47 53.74
C ASP A 2 -77.83 1.50 53.50
N LEU A 3 -77.78 0.34 54.06
CA LEU A 3 -76.73 -0.67 53.89
C LEU A 3 -76.55 -1.04 52.40
N ALA A 4 -77.63 -0.94 51.65
CA ALA A 4 -77.66 -1.16 50.22
C ALA A 4 -76.88 -0.07 49.43
N ASP A 5 -76.94 1.22 49.82
CA ASP A 5 -76.19 2.31 49.31
C ASP A 5 -74.66 2.18 49.51
N LEU A 6 -74.31 1.72 50.73
CA LEU A 6 -72.92 1.53 51.07
C LEU A 6 -72.24 0.41 50.23
N THR A 7 -72.96 -0.69 49.99
CA THR A 7 -72.45 -1.82 49.17
C THR A 7 -72.32 -1.47 47.73
N SER A 8 -73.19 -0.64 47.12
CA SER A 8 -73.10 -0.17 45.77
C SER A 8 -71.91 0.76 45.56
N HIS A 9 -71.61 1.63 46.50
CA HIS A 9 -70.42 2.50 46.47
C HIS A 9 -69.13 1.73 46.59
N ILE A 10 -69.07 0.67 47.40
CA ILE A 10 -67.88 -0.19 47.51
C ILE A 10 -67.67 -0.97 46.23
N GLN A 11 -68.70 -1.49 45.57
CA GLN A 11 -68.58 -2.18 44.29
C GLN A 11 -68.13 -1.25 43.18
N LEU A 12 -68.65 -0.06 43.07
CA LEU A 12 -68.23 0.96 42.10
C LEU A 12 -66.73 1.32 42.30
N PHE A 13 -66.32 1.52 43.54
CA PHE A 13 -64.94 1.85 43.87
C PHE A 13 -63.97 0.72 43.56
N SER A 14 -64.34 -0.51 43.84
CA SER A 14 -63.51 -1.70 43.49
C SER A 14 -63.38 -1.91 41.98
N SER A 15 -64.47 -1.72 41.21
CA SER A 15 -64.43 -1.85 39.78
C SER A 15 -63.60 -0.72 39.12
N PHE A 16 -63.64 0.49 39.68
CA PHE A 16 -62.80 1.60 39.24
C PHE A 16 -61.30 1.33 39.47
N LEU A 17 -60.94 0.78 40.66
CA LEU A 17 -59.58 0.38 40.98
C LEU A 17 -59.04 -0.72 40.04
N VAL A 18 -59.83 -1.73 39.73
CA VAL A 18 -59.46 -2.78 38.78
C VAL A 18 -59.28 -2.23 37.37
N ALA A 19 -60.14 -1.34 36.91
CA ALA A 19 -59.99 -0.68 35.61
C ALA A 19 -58.73 0.20 35.54
N LEU A 20 -58.43 0.92 36.62
CA LEU A 20 -57.23 1.77 36.70
C LEU A 20 -55.94 0.93 36.68
N THR A 21 -55.87 -0.17 37.44
CA THR A 21 -54.72 -1.08 37.46
C THR A 21 -54.52 -1.74 36.08
N GLY A 22 -55.59 -2.14 35.42
CA GLY A 22 -55.54 -2.69 34.06
C GLY A 22 -55.01 -1.69 33.05
N ALA A 23 -55.49 -0.42 33.12
CA ALA A 23 -55.00 0.64 32.22
C ALA A 23 -53.52 0.94 32.43
N VAL A 24 -53.02 0.99 33.67
CA VAL A 24 -51.61 1.19 34.00
C VAL A 24 -50.75 0.01 33.49
N ALA A 25 -51.19 -1.23 33.63
CA ALA A 25 -50.50 -2.40 33.15
C ALA A 25 -50.38 -2.43 31.63
N LEU A 26 -51.45 -1.99 30.89
CA LEU A 26 -51.44 -1.85 29.44
C LEU A 26 -50.43 -0.77 28.97
N VAL A 27 -50.40 0.38 29.63
CA VAL A 27 -49.48 1.46 29.31
C VAL A 27 -48.03 1.02 29.51
N ILE A 28 -47.72 0.36 30.63
CA ILE A 28 -46.37 -0.19 30.89
C ILE A 28 -46.01 -1.27 29.86
N GLY A 29 -46.96 -2.13 29.49
CA GLY A 29 -46.76 -3.17 28.48
C GLY A 29 -46.41 -2.65 27.11
N ILE A 30 -46.95 -1.47 26.71
CA ILE A 30 -46.71 -0.85 25.41
C ILE A 30 -45.43 0.00 25.45
N ILE A 31 -45.13 0.68 26.55
CA ILE A 31 -43.95 1.56 26.63
C ILE A 31 -42.64 0.80 26.55
N LYS A 32 -42.54 -0.38 27.19
CA LYS A 32 -41.31 -1.20 27.16
C LYS A 32 -40.85 -1.59 25.76
N PRO A 33 -41.66 -2.21 24.89
CA PRO A 33 -41.24 -2.59 23.55
C PRO A 33 -40.92 -1.39 22.65
N ILE A 34 -41.67 -0.29 22.77
CA ILE A 34 -41.42 0.94 22.02
C ILE A 34 -40.06 1.55 22.41
N ARG A 35 -39.78 1.63 23.71
CA ARG A 35 -38.49 2.11 24.21
C ARG A 35 -37.33 1.25 23.72
N ASN A 36 -37.43 -0.05 23.81
CA ASN A 36 -36.39 -0.97 23.35
C ASN A 36 -36.17 -0.87 21.83
N TRP A 37 -37.23 -0.83 21.05
CA TRP A 37 -37.16 -0.62 19.60
C TRP A 37 -36.49 0.72 19.25
N MET A 38 -36.79 1.79 19.99
CA MET A 38 -36.17 3.10 19.77
C MET A 38 -34.67 3.11 20.11
N ILE A 39 -34.29 2.44 21.21
CA ILE A 39 -32.89 2.27 21.62
C ILE A 39 -32.12 1.48 20.56
N ASP A 40 -32.66 0.38 20.07
CA ASP A 40 -32.03 -0.45 19.03
C ASP A 40 -31.86 0.32 17.73
N ARG A 41 -32.86 1.12 17.37
CA ARG A 41 -32.82 1.96 16.14
C ARG A 41 -31.78 3.08 16.23
N LEU A 42 -31.63 3.71 17.39
CA LEU A 42 -30.61 4.75 17.64
C LEU A 42 -29.21 4.16 17.74
N SER A 43 -29.06 2.99 18.36
CA SER A 43 -27.78 2.27 18.42
C SER A 43 -27.29 1.84 17.03
N ASN A 44 -28.17 1.31 16.20
CA ASN A 44 -27.84 0.93 14.82
C ASN A 44 -27.47 2.15 13.95
N ARG A 45 -28.08 3.31 14.15
CA ARG A 45 -27.72 4.54 13.47
C ARG A 45 -26.32 5.03 13.86
N LYS A 46 -25.99 5.06 15.15
CA LYS A 46 -24.63 5.42 15.63
C LYS A 46 -23.57 4.52 15.04
N ARG A 47 -23.80 3.22 15.05
CA ARG A 47 -22.88 2.23 14.46
C ARG A 47 -22.69 2.40 12.96
N SER A 48 -23.75 2.80 12.25
CA SER A 48 -23.66 3.12 10.82
C SER A 48 -22.85 4.39 10.56
N ASP A 49 -23.00 5.42 11.41
CA ASP A 49 -22.26 6.68 11.28
C ASP A 49 -20.77 6.49 11.62
N GLU A 50 -20.45 5.67 12.63
CA GLU A 50 -19.08 5.27 12.96
C GLU A 50 -18.41 4.52 11.80
N LEU A 51 -19.08 3.52 11.22
CA LEU A 51 -18.58 2.80 10.05
C LEU A 51 -18.37 3.71 8.82
N LEU A 52 -19.27 4.66 8.60
CA LEU A 52 -19.10 5.64 7.52
C LEU A 52 -17.90 6.55 7.74
N THR A 53 -17.57 6.87 8.99
CA THR A 53 -16.39 7.67 9.33
C THR A 53 -15.11 6.85 9.10
N GLU A 54 -15.06 5.61 9.60
CA GLU A 54 -13.93 4.69 9.36
C GLU A 54 -13.68 4.45 7.86
N VAL A 55 -14.74 4.25 7.07
CA VAL A 55 -14.62 4.08 5.62
C VAL A 55 -14.06 5.33 4.94
N LYS A 56 -14.43 6.52 5.41
CA LYS A 56 -13.88 7.78 4.89
C LYS A 56 -12.41 7.94 5.24
N GLU A 57 -12.02 7.67 6.47
CA GLU A 57 -10.63 7.70 6.92
C GLU A 57 -9.79 6.69 6.12
N PHE A 58 -10.25 5.45 6.02
CA PHE A 58 -9.57 4.43 5.23
C PHE A 58 -9.41 4.82 3.76
N ARG A 59 -10.41 5.47 3.18
CA ARG A 59 -10.32 5.99 1.80
C ARG A 59 -9.27 7.09 1.67
N THR A 60 -9.14 7.94 2.67
CA THR A 60 -8.11 8.99 2.71
C THR A 60 -6.72 8.37 2.81
N ASP A 61 -6.54 7.40 3.72
CA ASP A 61 -5.27 6.69 3.90
C ASP A 61 -4.84 5.94 2.63
N LEU A 62 -5.78 5.31 1.94
CA LEU A 62 -5.51 4.66 0.65
C LEU A 62 -5.06 5.67 -0.42
N LYS A 63 -5.64 6.85 -0.44
CA LYS A 63 -5.26 7.91 -1.38
C LYS A 63 -3.85 8.44 -1.09
N ASP A 64 -3.54 8.66 0.19
CA ASP A 64 -2.22 9.11 0.61
C ASP A 64 -1.14 8.05 0.35
N LEU A 65 -1.47 6.78 0.60
CA LEU A 65 -0.59 5.66 0.28
C LEU A 65 -0.33 5.56 -1.24
N SER A 66 -1.37 5.69 -2.06
CA SER A 66 -1.22 5.72 -3.51
C SER A 66 -0.31 6.85 -3.98
N ALA A 67 -0.46 8.06 -3.42
CA ALA A 67 0.39 9.20 -3.76
C ALA A 67 1.86 8.95 -3.40
N ARG A 68 2.13 8.34 -2.23
CA ARG A 68 3.51 7.96 -1.84
C ARG A 68 4.11 6.91 -2.76
N PHE A 69 3.33 5.91 -3.17
CA PHE A 69 3.80 4.91 -4.15
C PHE A 69 4.14 5.53 -5.51
N ASP A 70 3.37 6.50 -5.96
CA ASP A 70 3.65 7.19 -7.22
C ASP A 70 4.93 8.03 -7.13
N GLU A 71 5.15 8.70 -6.00
CA GLU A 71 6.39 9.44 -5.70
C GLU A 71 7.62 8.52 -5.64
N GLU A 72 7.55 7.43 -4.86
CA GLU A 72 8.64 6.43 -4.80
C GLU A 72 8.96 5.83 -6.17
N ARG A 73 7.94 5.55 -6.98
CA ARG A 73 8.13 5.02 -8.33
C ARG A 73 8.83 6.04 -9.24
N ALA A 74 8.52 7.33 -9.11
CA ALA A 74 9.19 8.38 -9.85
C ALA A 74 10.67 8.50 -9.44
N GLU A 75 10.97 8.48 -8.13
CA GLU A 75 12.34 8.48 -7.62
C GLU A 75 13.15 7.27 -8.08
N GLN A 76 12.55 6.07 -8.02
CA GLN A 76 13.19 4.84 -8.52
C GLN A 76 13.48 4.93 -10.03
N GLY A 77 12.61 5.57 -10.80
CA GLY A 77 12.82 5.85 -12.21
C GLY A 77 14.05 6.73 -12.44
N LEU A 78 14.15 7.85 -11.71
CA LEU A 78 15.30 8.75 -11.80
C LEU A 78 16.61 8.06 -11.37
N MET A 79 16.60 7.28 -10.29
CA MET A 79 17.77 6.50 -9.87
C MET A 79 18.21 5.49 -10.94
N LYS A 80 17.26 4.80 -11.55
CA LYS A 80 17.53 3.88 -12.65
C LYS A 80 18.21 4.59 -13.82
N ASP A 81 17.69 5.74 -14.25
CA ASP A 81 18.24 6.51 -15.37
C ASP A 81 19.65 7.05 -15.05
N ALA A 82 19.87 7.52 -13.82
CA ALA A 82 21.19 7.94 -13.34
C ALA A 82 22.20 6.77 -13.35
N ASN A 83 21.80 5.59 -12.88
CA ASN A 83 22.65 4.39 -12.89
C ASN A 83 23.00 3.96 -14.33
N ILE A 84 22.04 4.00 -15.26
CA ILE A 84 22.30 3.72 -16.68
C ILE A 84 23.31 4.72 -17.25
N ALA A 85 23.18 6.00 -16.94
CA ALA A 85 24.10 7.04 -17.40
C ALA A 85 25.52 6.83 -16.86
N THR A 86 25.65 6.53 -15.56
CA THR A 86 26.92 6.24 -14.91
C THR A 86 27.59 5.01 -15.51
N LEU A 87 26.87 3.89 -15.59
CA LEU A 87 27.40 2.65 -16.19
C LEU A 87 27.80 2.84 -17.66
N ARG A 88 27.06 3.65 -18.42
CA ARG A 88 27.44 3.98 -19.80
C ARG A 88 28.77 4.72 -19.86
N ASN A 89 28.98 5.69 -18.98
CA ASN A 89 30.22 6.44 -18.92
C ASN A 89 31.39 5.55 -18.53
N ASP A 90 31.22 4.73 -17.49
CA ASP A 90 32.28 3.83 -16.99
C ASP A 90 32.66 2.77 -18.04
N LEU A 91 31.67 2.19 -18.70
CA LEU A 91 31.90 1.25 -19.82
C LEU A 91 32.59 1.93 -20.99
N THR A 92 32.18 3.14 -21.34
CA THR A 92 32.79 3.90 -22.44
C THR A 92 34.23 4.28 -22.13
N GLU A 93 34.51 4.74 -20.92
CA GLU A 93 35.88 5.06 -20.44
C GLU A 93 36.77 3.82 -20.45
N LEU A 94 36.27 2.71 -19.90
CA LEU A 94 37.01 1.45 -19.90
C LEU A 94 37.28 0.96 -21.34
N TYR A 95 36.29 1.10 -22.25
CA TYR A 95 36.50 0.77 -23.66
C TYR A 95 37.65 1.57 -24.29
N TYR A 96 37.67 2.88 -24.14
CA TYR A 96 38.73 3.70 -24.72
C TYR A 96 40.10 3.37 -24.12
N LYS A 97 40.17 3.17 -22.80
CA LYS A 97 41.40 2.73 -22.12
C LYS A 97 41.96 1.42 -22.71
N VAL A 98 41.15 0.41 -22.89
CA VAL A 98 41.61 -0.91 -23.41
C VAL A 98 41.85 -0.85 -24.92
N ASN A 99 41.11 -0.05 -25.65
CA ASN A 99 41.30 0.17 -27.08
C ASN A 99 42.65 0.85 -27.37
N ASP A 100 43.02 1.86 -26.60
CA ASP A 100 44.32 2.54 -26.71
C ASP A 100 45.49 1.62 -26.33
N GLN A 101 45.27 0.72 -25.38
CA GLN A 101 46.27 -0.30 -25.01
C GLN A 101 46.40 -1.40 -26.05
N GLY A 102 45.37 -1.61 -26.87
CA GLY A 102 45.31 -2.67 -27.86
C GLY A 102 45.16 -4.10 -27.27
N TYR A 103 44.84 -4.21 -26.02
CA TYR A 103 44.53 -5.48 -25.31
C TYR A 103 43.67 -5.26 -24.08
N ILE A 104 42.97 -6.28 -23.66
CA ILE A 104 42.24 -6.27 -22.38
C ILE A 104 42.84 -7.20 -21.35
N GLY A 105 42.99 -6.72 -20.11
CA GLY A 105 43.43 -7.55 -18.97
C GLY A 105 42.29 -8.44 -18.46
N GLU A 106 42.59 -9.55 -17.81
CA GLU A 106 41.59 -10.44 -17.25
C GLU A 106 40.66 -9.75 -16.24
N TYR A 107 41.22 -8.86 -15.41
CA TYR A 107 40.46 -8.07 -14.44
C TYR A 107 39.53 -7.09 -15.14
N ASP A 108 40.03 -6.32 -16.11
CA ASP A 108 39.27 -5.36 -16.88
C ASP A 108 38.13 -6.06 -17.64
N LEU A 109 38.37 -7.24 -18.19
CA LEU A 109 37.34 -8.03 -18.87
C LEU A 109 36.24 -8.51 -17.93
N LYS A 110 36.58 -9.01 -16.75
CA LYS A 110 35.61 -9.43 -15.72
C LYS A 110 34.75 -8.23 -15.27
N ASN A 111 35.39 -7.09 -15.03
CA ASN A 111 34.71 -5.87 -14.64
C ASN A 111 33.76 -5.39 -15.75
N TRP A 112 34.24 -5.41 -17.00
CA TRP A 112 33.41 -5.09 -18.19
C TRP A 112 32.14 -5.95 -18.22
N ILE A 113 32.28 -7.26 -18.11
CA ILE A 113 31.16 -8.21 -18.18
C ILE A 113 30.15 -7.90 -17.10
N SER A 114 30.59 -7.74 -15.84
CA SER A 114 29.69 -7.41 -14.72
C SER A 114 28.94 -6.10 -14.92
N MET A 115 29.63 -5.04 -15.35
CA MET A 115 28.98 -3.75 -15.61
C MET A 115 28.00 -3.83 -16.78
N PHE A 116 28.37 -4.55 -17.84
CA PHE A 116 27.52 -4.70 -19.02
C PHE A 116 26.24 -5.50 -18.73
N GLU A 117 26.33 -6.55 -17.91
CA GLU A 117 25.17 -7.32 -17.47
C GLU A 117 24.18 -6.44 -16.69
N VAL A 118 24.67 -5.63 -15.74
CA VAL A 118 23.82 -4.70 -14.97
C VAL A 118 23.23 -3.62 -15.89
N TYR A 119 24.05 -3.05 -16.78
CA TYR A 119 23.60 -2.05 -17.75
C TYR A 119 22.46 -2.56 -18.62
N THR A 120 22.57 -3.78 -19.10
CA THR A 120 21.56 -4.43 -19.94
C THR A 120 20.28 -4.75 -19.14
N ALA A 121 20.44 -5.25 -17.91
CA ALA A 121 19.31 -5.54 -17.01
C ALA A 121 18.51 -4.28 -16.66
N LEU A 122 19.17 -3.13 -16.55
CA LEU A 122 18.53 -1.83 -16.34
C LEU A 122 17.85 -1.28 -17.62
N GLY A 123 18.06 -1.90 -18.78
CA GLY A 123 17.49 -1.45 -20.06
C GLY A 123 18.36 -0.43 -20.77
N GLY A 124 19.68 -0.55 -20.66
CA GLY A 124 20.65 0.25 -21.40
C GLY A 124 20.51 0.10 -22.92
N ASN A 125 20.99 1.08 -23.66
CA ASN A 125 20.81 1.20 -25.11
C ASN A 125 21.84 0.37 -25.93
N HIS A 126 21.61 0.28 -27.25
CA HIS A 126 22.43 -0.50 -28.20
C HIS A 126 23.87 -0.01 -28.36
N TYR A 127 24.17 1.26 -28.05
CA TYR A 127 25.52 1.81 -28.21
C TYR A 127 26.59 0.99 -27.46
N VAL A 128 26.33 0.67 -26.18
CA VAL A 128 27.29 -0.12 -25.40
C VAL A 128 27.34 -1.58 -25.85
N ALA A 129 26.26 -2.10 -26.42
CA ALA A 129 26.26 -3.46 -27.00
C ALA A 129 27.24 -3.59 -28.18
N GLU A 130 27.37 -2.55 -29.03
CA GLU A 130 28.38 -2.53 -30.07
C GLU A 130 29.81 -2.51 -29.50
N LEU A 131 30.03 -1.79 -28.42
CA LEU A 131 31.31 -1.77 -27.72
C LEU A 131 31.63 -3.15 -27.08
N ASP A 132 30.64 -3.83 -26.52
CA ASP A 132 30.79 -5.17 -25.95
C ASP A 132 31.30 -6.18 -26.98
N GLU A 133 30.74 -6.16 -28.19
CA GLU A 133 31.24 -7.03 -29.26
C GLU A 133 32.70 -6.77 -29.60
N ARG A 134 33.13 -5.52 -29.57
CA ARG A 134 34.53 -5.14 -29.86
C ARG A 134 35.46 -5.56 -28.74
N VAL A 135 35.03 -5.33 -27.47
CA VAL A 135 35.81 -5.71 -26.29
C VAL A 135 36.03 -7.23 -26.23
N ARG A 136 35.02 -8.03 -26.50
CA ARG A 136 35.11 -9.50 -26.50
C ARG A 136 36.03 -10.04 -27.59
N LYS A 137 36.27 -9.29 -28.63
CA LYS A 137 37.20 -9.63 -29.73
C LYS A 137 38.61 -9.15 -29.45
N MET A 138 38.87 -8.34 -28.42
CA MET A 138 40.19 -7.83 -28.08
C MET A 138 41.13 -8.93 -27.61
N PRO A 139 42.42 -8.85 -27.98
CA PRO A 139 43.42 -9.83 -27.48
C PRO A 139 43.64 -9.66 -25.96
N GLY A 140 43.85 -10.73 -25.27
CA GLY A 140 44.28 -10.71 -23.87
C GLY A 140 45.66 -10.08 -23.69
N LYS A 141 45.95 -9.62 -22.46
CA LYS A 141 47.27 -9.02 -22.13
C LYS A 141 48.40 -9.93 -22.53
N PRO A 142 49.37 -9.43 -23.35
CA PRO A 142 50.52 -10.24 -23.79
C PRO A 142 51.38 -10.70 -22.60
N SER A 143 51.79 -11.94 -22.62
CA SER A 143 52.67 -12.49 -21.58
C SER A 143 54.03 -11.75 -21.56
N ARG A 144 54.68 -11.70 -20.36
CA ARG A 144 56.00 -11.06 -20.17
C ARG A 144 57.06 -11.55 -21.17
N ARG A 145 57.00 -12.83 -21.58
CA ARG A 145 57.96 -13.41 -22.55
C ARG A 145 57.83 -12.81 -23.95
N LYS A 146 56.63 -12.50 -24.43
CA LYS A 146 56.42 -11.89 -25.75
C LYS A 146 56.82 -10.40 -25.81
N ARG A 147 56.85 -9.68 -24.68
CA ARG A 147 57.32 -8.28 -24.61
C ARG A 147 58.84 -8.17 -24.70
N ALA A 148 59.59 -9.15 -24.15
CA ALA A 148 61.08 -9.15 -24.23
C ALA A 148 61.59 -9.47 -25.62
N ALA A 149 60.87 -10.22 -26.44
CA ALA A 149 61.26 -10.60 -27.82
C ALA A 149 61.03 -9.49 -28.85
N LYS A 150 60.34 -8.37 -28.48
CA LYS A 150 59.99 -7.25 -29.41
C LYS A 150 60.85 -6.00 -29.15
N ARG A 151 61.84 -6.09 -28.24
CA ARG A 151 62.91 -5.10 -28.02
C ARG A 151 64.21 -5.54 -28.66
#